data_5bd01762050ba6ac94ec94a165caad93
#
_entry.id   5bd01762050ba6ac94ec94a165caad93
#
_cell.length_a   1.000
_cell.length_b   1.000
_cell.length_c   1.000
_cell.angle_alpha   90.00
_cell.angle_beta   90.00
_cell.angle_gamma   90.00
#
_symmetry.space_group_name_H-M   'P 1'
#
loop_
_entity.id
_entity.type
_entity.pdbx_description
1 polymer ?
#
loop_
_entity_poly.entity_id
_entity_poly.type
_entity_poly.pdbx_seq_one_letter_code
_entity_poly.pdbx_strand_id
1 'polypeptide(L)'
;LPIIGPSPRFTEVRVHREVPTPSDEAESIVWSSSPHSVAAHRRLAQSLSEDYPALVFVNSRNAAESVSQRLRSMNEDILLGVHHGSLAAETRKEMENGLRKGDLNAIVCTSSLELGIDIGSIRRVHQMQSPRAVDRLLQRMGRAEHVIGGTGRGELLAWETDEVAEGAVIARRAMSGELEGVEWRNNPGIVAANQFLQMSIERGVVPIDLATKIIGRCSIFKDWERKDSVSLLKVLSDRWMVNFVEDPSESDVTSWPGRLWQELSERTDGDAPIERPSWEVEHSENDKIRWRNQLIEGLPDVLKNGWFSPSSRLGRNRIDHISMIPDELSYRVRDAVGRSILGSVDEAFVLSLGGEEDGGKRRNRTFVMAGRTWQIVDADPDQEEILVIPIKDSGEVPVWSGELPPVPMEIAMEVGMLRRSIAVAIGAMDEEVRDLSDYPLSDEARDHLVSTVTEHYDSSGIIPDDKTVTVSESDGAIIVNTCRGSRVNETLGHFLQAMGSLKDGKMG
;
A
#
# COMPACT_ATOMS: atom_id res chain seq x y z
N LEU A 1 10.65 4.44 27.51
CA LEU A 1 10.10 5.79 27.76
C LEU A 1 8.92 5.98 26.81
N PRO A 2 7.71 6.28 27.29
CA PRO A 2 6.61 6.61 26.41
C PRO A 2 6.96 7.91 25.68
N ILE A 3 6.94 7.87 24.36
CA ILE A 3 7.01 9.09 23.55
C ILE A 3 5.62 9.71 23.66
N ILE A 4 5.49 10.73 24.52
CA ILE A 4 4.26 11.54 24.56
C ILE A 4 4.35 12.43 23.32
N GLY A 5 3.60 12.03 22.28
CA GLY A 5 3.42 12.86 21.09
C GLY A 5 2.71 14.18 21.42
N PRO A 6 2.76 15.16 20.51
CA PRO A 6 1.95 16.38 20.65
C PRO A 6 0.48 16.01 20.79
N SER A 7 -0.27 16.86 21.47
CA SER A 7 -1.72 16.70 21.69
C SER A 7 -2.42 16.17 20.44
N PRO A 8 -3.35 15.22 20.57
CA PRO A 8 -4.05 14.68 19.42
C PRO A 8 -4.67 15.83 18.63
N ARG A 9 -4.39 15.87 17.31
CA ARG A 9 -5.09 16.78 16.41
C ARG A 9 -6.54 16.32 16.40
N PHE A 10 -7.46 17.21 16.70
CA PHE A 10 -8.86 16.91 16.53
C PHE A 10 -9.12 16.72 15.03
N THR A 11 -9.72 15.59 14.69
CA THR A 11 -10.14 15.29 13.32
C THR A 11 -11.66 15.26 13.33
N GLU A 12 -12.29 16.05 12.49
CA GLU A 12 -13.72 16.08 12.32
C GLU A 12 -14.06 15.53 10.95
N VAL A 13 -14.67 14.36 10.91
CA VAL A 13 -15.04 13.67 9.67
C VAL A 13 -16.50 13.29 9.74
N ARG A 14 -17.24 13.57 8.66
CA ARG A 14 -18.64 13.13 8.50
C ARG A 14 -18.76 12.26 7.27
N VAL A 15 -19.51 11.18 7.40
CA VAL A 15 -19.77 10.23 6.31
C VAL A 15 -21.10 10.58 5.66
N HIS A 16 -21.06 10.77 4.36
CA HIS A 16 -22.20 11.15 3.53
C HIS A 16 -22.53 10.07 2.51
N ARG A 17 -23.82 9.84 2.35
CA ARG A 17 -24.41 9.13 1.23
C ARG A 17 -25.52 9.97 0.64
N GLU A 18 -25.30 10.45 -0.56
CA GLU A 18 -26.23 11.36 -1.21
C GLU A 18 -27.43 10.62 -1.82
N VAL A 19 -28.59 11.24 -1.77
CA VAL A 19 -29.80 10.79 -2.45
C VAL A 19 -29.73 11.28 -3.90
N PRO A 20 -29.92 10.39 -4.89
CA PRO A 20 -29.90 10.78 -6.30
C PRO A 20 -31.09 11.68 -6.65
N THR A 21 -30.84 12.62 -7.52
CA THR A 21 -31.85 13.42 -8.20
C THR A 21 -32.19 12.79 -9.56
N PRO A 22 -33.31 13.17 -10.22
CA PRO A 22 -33.62 12.71 -11.58
C PRO A 22 -32.49 13.03 -12.59
N SER A 23 -31.72 14.09 -12.36
CA SER A 23 -30.54 14.41 -13.20
C SER A 23 -29.42 13.40 -12.98
N ASP A 24 -29.17 13.00 -11.72
CA ASP A 24 -28.15 11.99 -11.40
C ASP A 24 -28.51 10.62 -11.99
N GLU A 25 -29.82 10.27 -12.03
CA GLU A 25 -30.30 9.06 -12.68
C GLU A 25 -30.02 9.06 -14.18
N ALA A 26 -30.31 10.18 -14.86
CA ALA A 26 -30.04 10.32 -16.29
C ALA A 26 -28.54 10.25 -16.60
N GLU A 27 -27.72 10.90 -15.82
CA GLU A 27 -26.26 10.93 -15.99
C GLU A 27 -25.61 9.59 -15.66
N SER A 28 -26.18 8.81 -14.73
CA SER A 28 -25.69 7.48 -14.36
C SER A 28 -25.68 6.50 -15.55
N ILE A 29 -26.62 6.64 -16.48
CA ILE A 29 -26.67 5.85 -17.70
C ILE A 29 -25.47 6.18 -18.60
N VAL A 30 -25.16 7.48 -18.74
CA VAL A 30 -24.00 7.95 -19.54
C VAL A 30 -22.68 7.46 -18.95
N TRP A 31 -22.56 7.47 -17.63
CA TRP A 31 -21.35 7.04 -16.94
C TRP A 31 -21.25 5.53 -16.71
N SER A 32 -22.29 4.77 -17.04
CA SER A 32 -22.39 3.33 -16.70
C SER A 32 -22.07 3.07 -15.22
N SER A 33 -22.66 3.89 -14.33
CA SER A 33 -22.42 3.84 -12.89
C SER A 33 -23.72 3.95 -12.10
N SER A 34 -23.70 3.76 -10.77
CA SER A 34 -24.89 3.92 -9.95
C SER A 34 -25.31 5.40 -9.83
N PRO A 35 -26.61 5.71 -9.76
CA PRO A 35 -27.08 7.08 -9.52
C PRO A 35 -26.52 7.68 -8.24
N HIS A 36 -26.32 6.89 -7.19
CA HIS A 36 -25.70 7.34 -5.94
C HIS A 36 -24.24 7.74 -6.10
N SER A 37 -23.49 7.07 -6.99
CA SER A 37 -22.13 7.48 -7.36
C SER A 37 -22.15 8.87 -8.01
N VAL A 38 -23.10 9.13 -8.92
CA VAL A 38 -23.26 10.46 -9.56
C VAL A 38 -23.59 11.52 -8.52
N ALA A 39 -24.55 11.25 -7.63
CA ALA A 39 -24.93 12.16 -6.56
C ALA A 39 -23.73 12.50 -5.64
N ALA A 40 -22.87 11.53 -5.32
CA ALA A 40 -21.65 11.76 -4.55
C ALA A 40 -20.66 12.68 -5.30
N HIS A 41 -20.49 12.50 -6.61
CA HIS A 41 -19.65 13.39 -7.43
C HIS A 41 -20.23 14.82 -7.51
N ARG A 42 -21.56 14.96 -7.64
CA ARG A 42 -22.25 16.26 -7.62
C ARG A 42 -22.00 16.99 -6.30
N ARG A 43 -22.12 16.32 -5.15
CA ARG A 43 -21.79 16.90 -3.85
C ARG A 43 -20.34 17.34 -3.78
N LEU A 44 -19.42 16.49 -4.25
CA LEU A 44 -18.00 16.81 -4.29
C LEU A 44 -17.74 18.04 -5.17
N ALA A 45 -18.31 18.11 -6.39
CA ALA A 45 -18.17 19.26 -7.27
C ALA A 45 -18.66 20.57 -6.63
N GLN A 46 -19.80 20.53 -5.93
CA GLN A 46 -20.30 21.66 -5.18
C GLN A 46 -19.33 22.10 -4.08
N SER A 47 -18.86 21.15 -3.26
CA SER A 47 -17.89 21.45 -2.19
C SER A 47 -16.58 22.05 -2.71
N LEU A 48 -16.06 21.52 -3.83
CA LEU A 48 -14.83 22.03 -4.47
C LEU A 48 -14.99 23.44 -5.08
N SER A 49 -16.21 23.85 -5.38
CA SER A 49 -16.49 25.21 -5.87
C SER A 49 -16.53 26.24 -4.74
N GLU A 50 -16.86 25.79 -3.52
CA GLU A 50 -17.06 26.68 -2.36
C GLU A 50 -15.85 26.73 -1.44
N ASP A 51 -15.11 25.62 -1.29
CA ASP A 51 -14.08 25.43 -0.24
C ASP A 51 -12.79 24.82 -0.82
N TYR A 52 -11.92 25.69 -1.32
CA TYR A 52 -10.63 25.34 -1.91
C TYR A 52 -9.48 26.15 -1.29
N PRO A 53 -8.20 25.74 -1.37
CA PRO A 53 -7.71 24.52 -2.03
C PRO A 53 -8.05 23.24 -1.25
N ALA A 54 -8.33 22.15 -1.99
CA ALA A 54 -8.75 20.88 -1.43
C ALA A 54 -7.94 19.68 -1.96
N LEU A 55 -7.93 18.59 -1.19
CA LEU A 55 -7.47 17.28 -1.65
C LEU A 55 -8.63 16.30 -1.70
N VAL A 56 -8.68 15.52 -2.77
CA VAL A 56 -9.65 14.45 -2.97
C VAL A 56 -8.90 13.12 -3.00
N PHE A 57 -8.97 12.36 -1.93
CA PHE A 57 -8.33 11.06 -1.85
C PHE A 57 -9.23 9.95 -2.40
N VAL A 58 -8.61 9.09 -3.19
CA VAL A 58 -9.20 7.87 -3.74
C VAL A 58 -8.29 6.67 -3.50
N ASN A 59 -8.81 5.45 -3.67
CA ASN A 59 -8.07 4.25 -3.31
C ASN A 59 -7.24 3.65 -4.45
N SER A 60 -7.46 4.07 -5.70
CA SER A 60 -6.73 3.56 -6.86
C SER A 60 -6.39 4.66 -7.86
N ARG A 61 -5.39 4.40 -8.70
CA ARG A 61 -4.97 5.30 -9.80
C ARG A 61 -6.12 5.49 -10.80
N ASN A 62 -6.82 4.39 -11.11
CA ASN A 62 -8.01 4.41 -11.96
C ASN A 62 -9.10 5.33 -11.40
N ALA A 63 -9.40 5.22 -10.10
CA ALA A 63 -10.35 6.11 -9.45
C ALA A 63 -9.91 7.58 -9.52
N ALA A 64 -8.60 7.87 -9.41
CA ALA A 64 -8.10 9.25 -9.50
C ALA A 64 -8.38 9.88 -10.86
N GLU A 65 -8.11 9.16 -11.93
CA GLU A 65 -8.39 9.63 -13.29
C GLU A 65 -9.90 9.71 -13.59
N SER A 66 -10.66 8.67 -13.20
CA SER A 66 -12.11 8.62 -13.41
C SER A 66 -12.85 9.73 -12.66
N VAL A 67 -12.57 9.93 -11.38
CA VAL A 67 -13.18 10.99 -10.57
C VAL A 67 -12.84 12.36 -11.15
N SER A 68 -11.57 12.59 -11.52
CA SER A 68 -11.15 13.85 -12.13
C SER A 68 -11.87 14.13 -13.46
N GLN A 69 -12.02 13.13 -14.32
CA GLN A 69 -12.73 13.27 -15.59
C GLN A 69 -14.22 13.60 -15.37
N ARG A 70 -14.88 12.88 -14.47
CA ARG A 70 -16.30 13.07 -14.14
C ARG A 70 -16.56 14.46 -13.53
N LEU A 71 -15.70 14.91 -12.61
CA LEU A 71 -15.83 16.26 -12.04
C LEU A 71 -15.68 17.35 -13.08
N ARG A 72 -14.75 17.21 -14.04
CA ARG A 72 -14.58 18.17 -15.14
C ARG A 72 -15.80 18.18 -16.09
N SER A 73 -16.43 17.02 -16.33
CA SER A 73 -17.64 16.97 -17.14
C SER A 73 -18.85 17.63 -16.46
N MET A 74 -18.89 17.61 -15.11
CA MET A 74 -19.95 18.25 -14.34
C MET A 74 -19.77 19.76 -14.22
N ASN A 75 -18.53 20.23 -14.08
CA ASN A 75 -18.22 21.65 -13.92
C ASN A 75 -16.82 21.95 -14.45
N GLU A 76 -16.76 22.58 -15.62
CA GLU A 76 -15.50 22.95 -16.30
C GLU A 76 -14.73 24.08 -15.57
N ASP A 77 -15.39 24.84 -14.69
CA ASP A 77 -14.76 25.93 -13.95
C ASP A 77 -13.89 25.41 -12.78
N ILE A 78 -14.04 24.14 -12.39
CA ILE A 78 -13.20 23.54 -11.34
C ILE A 78 -11.84 23.12 -11.93
N LEU A 79 -10.80 23.85 -11.56
CA LEU A 79 -9.43 23.56 -12.00
C LEU A 79 -8.83 22.43 -11.17
N LEU A 80 -8.75 21.23 -11.77
CA LEU A 80 -8.34 19.99 -11.11
C LEU A 80 -6.99 19.49 -11.58
N GLY A 81 -6.15 19.07 -10.62
CA GLY A 81 -4.97 18.24 -10.86
C GLY A 81 -5.24 16.77 -10.53
N VAL A 82 -4.41 15.86 -11.10
CA VAL A 82 -4.37 14.44 -10.74
C VAL A 82 -2.97 14.11 -10.22
N HIS A 83 -2.88 13.29 -9.15
CA HIS A 83 -1.61 12.92 -8.56
C HIS A 83 -1.59 11.47 -8.08
N HIS A 84 -0.82 10.64 -8.75
CA HIS A 84 -0.59 9.24 -8.35
C HIS A 84 0.79 8.75 -8.82
N GLY A 85 1.24 7.61 -8.27
CA GLY A 85 2.59 7.10 -8.45
C GLY A 85 2.99 6.80 -9.91
N SER A 86 2.02 6.52 -10.80
CA SER A 86 2.28 6.23 -12.23
C SER A 86 2.51 7.48 -13.08
N LEU A 87 2.25 8.69 -12.56
CA LEU A 87 2.57 9.93 -13.27
C LEU A 87 4.06 10.24 -13.17
N ALA A 88 4.61 10.86 -14.22
CA ALA A 88 5.98 11.34 -14.23
C ALA A 88 6.24 12.32 -13.05
N ALA A 89 7.47 12.33 -12.54
CA ALA A 89 7.85 13.17 -11.40
C ALA A 89 7.64 14.66 -11.69
N GLU A 90 7.90 15.08 -12.92
CA GLU A 90 7.71 16.46 -13.40
C GLU A 90 6.23 16.85 -13.36
N THR A 91 5.35 15.99 -13.90
CA THR A 91 3.88 16.19 -13.89
C THR A 91 3.35 16.29 -12.46
N ARG A 92 3.82 15.43 -11.55
CA ARG A 92 3.42 15.47 -10.14
C ARG A 92 3.82 16.80 -9.49
N LYS A 93 5.07 17.26 -9.70
CA LYS A 93 5.55 18.56 -9.20
C LYS A 93 4.79 19.75 -9.78
N GLU A 94 4.36 19.67 -11.04
CA GLU A 94 3.52 20.72 -11.65
C GLU A 94 2.18 20.82 -10.94
N MET A 95 1.53 19.68 -10.64
CA MET A 95 0.25 19.66 -9.90
C MET A 95 0.42 20.21 -8.47
N GLU A 96 1.45 19.78 -7.75
CA GLU A 96 1.76 20.28 -6.40
C GLU A 96 1.99 21.80 -6.40
N ASN A 97 2.77 22.30 -7.37
CA ASN A 97 3.03 23.74 -7.52
C ASN A 97 1.78 24.52 -7.93
N GLY A 98 0.95 23.95 -8.81
CA GLY A 98 -0.32 24.56 -9.23
C GLY A 98 -1.27 24.75 -8.04
N LEU A 99 -1.41 23.72 -7.18
CA LEU A 99 -2.23 23.84 -5.98
C LEU A 99 -1.67 24.88 -5.00
N ARG A 100 -0.34 24.88 -4.77
CA ARG A 100 0.32 25.82 -3.86
C ARG A 100 0.19 27.28 -4.32
N LYS A 101 0.19 27.54 -5.64
CA LYS A 101 0.04 28.87 -6.22
C LYS A 101 -1.42 29.33 -6.33
N GLY A 102 -2.39 28.42 -6.14
CA GLY A 102 -3.80 28.71 -6.34
C GLY A 102 -4.24 28.62 -7.80
N ASP A 103 -3.43 28.03 -8.69
CA ASP A 103 -3.77 27.77 -10.09
C ASP A 103 -4.74 26.58 -10.22
N LEU A 104 -4.85 25.75 -9.16
CA LEU A 104 -5.76 24.62 -9.06
C LEU A 104 -6.67 24.77 -7.84
N ASN A 105 -7.93 24.40 -7.98
CA ASN A 105 -8.89 24.32 -6.88
C ASN A 105 -8.64 23.06 -6.03
N ALA A 106 -8.34 21.93 -6.67
CA ALA A 106 -8.10 20.68 -5.97
C ALA A 106 -7.17 19.74 -6.73
N ILE A 107 -6.62 18.76 -6.00
CA ILE A 107 -5.92 17.60 -6.57
C ILE A 107 -6.67 16.33 -6.18
N VAL A 108 -7.03 15.53 -7.18
CA VAL A 108 -7.50 14.14 -6.97
C VAL A 108 -6.29 13.23 -6.88
N CYS A 109 -6.12 12.54 -5.76
CA CYS A 109 -4.88 11.81 -5.47
C CYS A 109 -5.11 10.46 -4.79
N THR A 110 -4.11 9.60 -4.93
CA THR A 110 -3.99 8.34 -4.17
C THR A 110 -3.12 8.55 -2.92
N SER A 111 -2.58 7.48 -2.35
CA SER A 111 -1.61 7.54 -1.24
C SER A 111 -0.34 8.37 -1.52
N SER A 112 -0.12 8.78 -2.75
CA SER A 112 1.05 9.58 -3.16
C SER A 112 1.15 10.95 -2.47
N LEU A 113 0.05 11.49 -1.92
CA LEU A 113 0.00 12.72 -1.13
C LEU A 113 -0.36 12.49 0.36
N GLU A 114 -0.36 11.23 0.84
CA GLU A 114 -0.58 10.91 2.25
C GLU A 114 0.58 11.36 3.15
N LEU A 115 1.83 11.28 2.66
CA LEU A 115 3.04 11.50 3.46
C LEU A 115 4.02 12.49 2.84
N GLY A 116 4.64 13.31 3.68
CA GLY A 116 5.95 13.93 3.47
C GLY A 116 6.07 15.08 2.48
N ILE A 117 4.99 15.52 1.83
CA ILE A 117 5.06 16.62 0.85
C ILE A 117 4.41 17.87 1.43
N ASP A 118 5.13 18.99 1.37
CA ASP A 118 4.57 20.31 1.66
C ASP A 118 3.84 20.86 0.43
N ILE A 119 2.51 20.75 0.47
CA ILE A 119 1.61 21.24 -0.60
C ILE A 119 0.90 22.56 -0.24
N GLY A 120 1.31 23.18 0.88
CA GLY A 120 0.70 24.42 1.37
C GLY A 120 -0.54 24.17 2.23
N SER A 121 -1.28 25.24 2.52
CA SER A 121 -2.50 25.17 3.35
C SER A 121 -3.65 24.57 2.56
N ILE A 122 -4.08 23.37 2.97
CA ILE A 122 -5.29 22.71 2.45
C ILE A 122 -6.45 23.03 3.39
N ARG A 123 -7.55 23.53 2.84
CA ARG A 123 -8.75 23.87 3.62
C ARG A 123 -9.59 22.66 3.96
N ARG A 124 -9.76 21.75 2.98
CA ARG A 124 -10.62 20.57 3.13
C ARG A 124 -10.02 19.34 2.48
N VAL A 125 -10.28 18.23 3.09
CA VAL A 125 -9.95 16.91 2.54
C VAL A 125 -11.23 16.12 2.31
N HIS A 126 -11.36 15.56 1.12
CA HIS A 126 -12.43 14.67 0.76
C HIS A 126 -11.88 13.26 0.57
N GLN A 127 -12.58 12.29 1.10
CA GLN A 127 -12.32 10.87 0.88
C GLN A 127 -13.46 10.28 0.06
N MET A 128 -13.16 9.78 -1.13
CA MET A 128 -14.12 9.04 -1.96
C MET A 128 -14.02 7.56 -1.62
N GLN A 129 -15.15 6.96 -1.25
CA GLN A 129 -15.28 5.59 -0.75
C GLN A 129 -14.51 5.34 0.57
N SER A 130 -14.64 4.14 1.14
CA SER A 130 -13.94 3.79 2.38
C SER A 130 -12.42 3.81 2.21
N PRO A 131 -11.66 4.44 3.12
CA PRO A 131 -10.20 4.40 3.11
C PRO A 131 -9.63 3.05 3.53
N ARG A 132 -10.47 2.12 3.98
CA ARG A 132 -10.16 0.76 4.44
C ARG A 132 -9.39 0.64 5.75
N ALA A 133 -8.84 1.75 6.30
CA ALA A 133 -8.09 1.75 7.55
C ALA A 133 -8.17 3.11 8.24
N VAL A 134 -8.08 3.12 9.57
CA VAL A 134 -8.15 4.34 10.40
C VAL A 134 -6.90 5.17 10.25
N ASP A 135 -5.73 4.53 10.31
CA ASP A 135 -4.43 5.20 10.16
C ASP A 135 -4.35 5.96 8.83
N ARG A 136 -4.88 5.36 7.76
CA ARG A 136 -4.94 5.97 6.42
C ARG A 136 -5.87 7.17 6.40
N LEU A 137 -7.07 7.07 7.00
CA LEU A 137 -7.96 8.21 7.12
C LEU A 137 -7.28 9.37 7.87
N LEU A 138 -6.63 9.08 8.99
CA LEU A 138 -5.91 10.09 9.78
C LEU A 138 -4.76 10.74 9.02
N GLN A 139 -3.98 9.97 8.26
CA GLN A 139 -2.91 10.48 7.43
C GLN A 139 -3.44 11.43 6.34
N ARG A 140 -4.58 11.08 5.72
CA ARG A 140 -5.27 11.90 4.70
C ARG A 140 -5.85 13.17 5.31
N MET A 141 -6.63 13.04 6.37
CA MET A 141 -7.23 14.19 7.07
C MET A 141 -6.19 15.11 7.69
N GLY A 142 -5.04 14.55 8.10
CA GLY A 142 -3.90 15.32 8.59
C GLY A 142 -3.26 16.26 7.55
N ARG A 143 -3.70 16.22 6.28
CA ARG A 143 -3.31 17.20 5.24
C ARG A 143 -4.10 18.51 5.33
N ALA A 144 -5.30 18.50 5.93
CA ALA A 144 -6.05 19.72 6.18
C ALA A 144 -5.47 20.48 7.38
N GLU A 145 -5.43 21.81 7.27
CA GLU A 145 -5.02 22.76 8.32
C GLU A 145 -3.73 22.37 9.08
N HIS A 146 -2.58 22.61 8.48
CA HIS A 146 -1.24 22.42 9.10
C HIS A 146 -0.94 23.38 10.26
N VAL A 147 -1.93 23.89 10.97
CA VAL A 147 -1.73 24.77 12.12
C VAL A 147 -1.72 23.96 13.41
N ILE A 148 -0.75 24.23 14.30
CA ILE A 148 -0.70 23.61 15.63
C ILE A 148 -1.97 23.95 16.39
N GLY A 149 -2.78 22.95 16.77
CA GLY A 149 -4.08 23.13 17.43
C GLY A 149 -5.28 23.30 16.48
N GLY A 150 -5.08 23.25 15.16
CA GLY A 150 -6.17 23.24 14.18
C GLY A 150 -6.92 21.90 14.15
N THR A 151 -8.19 21.95 13.75
CA THR A 151 -9.04 20.77 13.53
C THR A 151 -9.02 20.41 12.06
N GLY A 152 -8.47 19.24 11.72
CA GLY A 152 -8.56 18.70 10.36
C GLY A 152 -10.00 18.41 10.00
N ARG A 153 -10.56 19.10 9.01
CA ARG A 153 -11.95 18.91 8.56
C ARG A 153 -11.98 18.12 7.28
N GLY A 154 -12.81 17.06 7.26
CA GLY A 154 -12.96 16.22 6.10
C GLY A 154 -14.36 15.64 5.94
N GLU A 155 -14.63 15.21 4.72
CA GLU A 155 -15.83 14.48 4.37
C GLU A 155 -15.44 13.12 3.75
N LEU A 156 -16.20 12.09 4.10
CA LEU A 156 -16.13 10.79 3.46
C LEU A 156 -17.41 10.61 2.63
N LEU A 157 -17.27 10.43 1.34
CA LEU A 157 -18.37 10.23 0.39
C LEU A 157 -18.40 8.76 -0.05
N ALA A 158 -19.44 8.03 0.37
CA ALA A 158 -19.63 6.63 0.01
C ALA A 158 -21.05 6.43 -0.50
N TRP A 159 -21.24 5.42 -1.34
CA TRP A 159 -22.54 5.13 -1.95
C TRP A 159 -22.96 3.66 -1.82
N GLU A 160 -22.03 2.73 -1.73
CA GLU A 160 -22.32 1.34 -1.44
C GLU A 160 -22.55 1.14 0.06
N THR A 161 -23.51 0.31 0.45
CA THR A 161 -23.92 0.10 1.85
C THR A 161 -22.75 -0.30 2.76
N ASP A 162 -21.94 -1.26 2.30
CA ASP A 162 -20.80 -1.73 3.09
C ASP A 162 -19.74 -0.64 3.26
N GLU A 163 -19.51 0.19 2.25
CA GLU A 163 -18.56 1.30 2.33
C GLU A 163 -19.05 2.42 3.25
N VAL A 164 -20.36 2.68 3.30
CA VAL A 164 -20.96 3.64 4.26
C VAL A 164 -20.77 3.14 5.69
N ALA A 165 -21.07 1.87 5.95
CA ALA A 165 -20.91 1.27 7.27
C ALA A 165 -19.42 1.23 7.70
N GLU A 166 -18.53 0.82 6.80
CA GLU A 166 -17.09 0.79 7.04
C GLU A 166 -16.53 2.21 7.26
N GLY A 167 -16.94 3.16 6.43
CA GLY A 167 -16.57 4.57 6.58
C GLY A 167 -17.01 5.16 7.91
N ALA A 168 -18.23 4.83 8.38
CA ALA A 168 -18.75 5.27 9.67
C ALA A 168 -17.91 4.76 10.85
N VAL A 169 -17.53 3.48 10.81
CA VAL A 169 -16.68 2.86 11.83
C VAL A 169 -15.29 3.49 11.82
N ILE A 170 -14.67 3.62 10.64
CA ILE A 170 -13.34 4.21 10.49
C ILE A 170 -13.33 5.66 10.97
N ALA A 171 -14.34 6.47 10.60
CA ALA A 171 -14.44 7.86 11.02
C ALA A 171 -14.62 7.98 12.53
N ARG A 172 -15.51 7.17 13.16
CA ARG A 172 -15.68 7.14 14.61
C ARG A 172 -14.36 6.81 15.33
N ARG A 173 -13.67 5.73 14.89
CA ARG A 173 -12.39 5.30 15.47
C ARG A 173 -11.32 6.37 15.32
N ALA A 174 -11.25 7.01 14.16
CA ALA A 174 -10.31 8.11 13.91
C ALA A 174 -10.53 9.29 14.86
N MET A 175 -11.79 9.68 15.07
CA MET A 175 -12.17 10.75 16.00
C MET A 175 -11.89 10.39 17.47
N SER A 176 -11.96 9.11 17.84
CA SER A 176 -11.64 8.59 19.17
C SER A 176 -10.16 8.23 19.36
N GLY A 177 -9.33 8.30 18.30
CA GLY A 177 -7.91 7.93 18.36
C GLY A 177 -7.67 6.41 18.48
N GLU A 178 -8.62 5.59 18.08
CA GLU A 178 -8.56 4.13 18.12
C GLU A 178 -7.97 3.60 16.81
N LEU A 179 -6.67 3.34 16.81
CA LEU A 179 -5.96 2.77 15.64
C LEU A 179 -6.07 1.25 15.60
N GLU A 180 -5.80 0.71 14.42
CA GLU A 180 -5.57 -0.73 14.26
C GLU A 180 -4.30 -1.17 14.97
N GLY A 181 -4.32 -2.42 15.47
CA GLY A 181 -3.14 -3.02 16.04
C GLY A 181 -2.04 -3.23 14.99
N VAL A 182 -0.81 -2.87 15.35
CA VAL A 182 0.35 -3.15 14.51
C VAL A 182 0.90 -4.53 14.86
N GLU A 183 0.75 -5.48 13.96
CA GLU A 183 1.38 -6.79 14.09
C GLU A 183 2.79 -6.77 13.49
N TRP A 184 3.77 -6.99 14.36
CA TRP A 184 5.15 -7.16 13.92
C TRP A 184 5.35 -8.57 13.37
N ARG A 185 5.84 -8.67 12.15
CA ARG A 185 6.31 -9.94 11.61
C ARG A 185 7.66 -10.28 12.23
N ASN A 186 7.71 -11.30 13.06
CA ASN A 186 8.96 -11.81 13.60
C ASN A 186 9.72 -12.59 12.52
N ASN A 187 11.03 -12.47 12.51
CA ASN A 187 11.95 -13.16 11.61
C ASN A 187 11.60 -13.04 10.12
N PRO A 188 11.36 -11.83 9.57
CA PRO A 188 10.97 -11.66 8.18
C PRO A 188 12.14 -12.02 7.24
N GLY A 189 12.08 -13.22 6.64
CA GLY A 189 13.16 -13.78 5.81
C GLY A 189 13.57 -12.88 4.64
N ILE A 190 12.63 -12.18 4.00
CA ILE A 190 12.92 -11.22 2.91
C ILE A 190 13.79 -10.06 3.41
N VAL A 191 13.49 -9.52 4.60
CA VAL A 191 14.29 -8.44 5.19
C VAL A 191 15.69 -8.94 5.53
N ALA A 192 15.80 -10.13 6.14
CA ALA A 192 17.10 -10.75 6.41
C ALA A 192 17.90 -10.99 5.11
N ALA A 193 17.25 -11.49 4.05
CA ALA A 193 17.87 -11.68 2.73
C ALA A 193 18.44 -10.38 2.18
N ASN A 194 17.63 -9.33 2.14
CA ASN A 194 18.07 -8.01 1.68
C ASN A 194 19.26 -7.51 2.51
N GLN A 195 19.22 -7.62 3.84
CA GLN A 195 20.32 -7.19 4.70
C GLN A 195 21.60 -7.99 4.44
N PHE A 196 21.51 -9.31 4.24
CA PHE A 196 22.68 -10.14 3.92
C PHE A 196 23.26 -9.78 2.56
N LEU A 197 22.42 -9.53 1.55
CA LEU A 197 22.88 -9.04 0.25
C LEU A 197 23.59 -7.69 0.38
N GLN A 198 23.01 -6.74 1.09
CA GLN A 198 23.60 -5.42 1.31
C GLN A 198 24.95 -5.52 2.05
N MET A 199 25.03 -6.34 3.11
CA MET A 199 26.29 -6.57 3.83
C MET A 199 27.36 -7.13 2.89
N SER A 200 27.01 -8.10 2.02
CA SER A 200 27.95 -8.71 1.08
C SER A 200 28.40 -7.73 -0.02
N ILE A 201 27.49 -6.89 -0.51
CA ILE A 201 27.81 -5.87 -1.51
C ILE A 201 28.75 -4.80 -0.92
N GLU A 202 28.49 -4.39 0.31
CA GLU A 202 29.28 -3.35 0.99
C GLU A 202 30.66 -3.85 1.41
N ARG A 203 30.74 -5.09 1.93
CA ARG A 203 31.92 -5.62 2.61
C ARG A 203 32.70 -6.66 1.80
N GLY A 204 32.13 -7.21 0.73
CA GLY A 204 32.69 -8.32 -0.01
C GLY A 204 32.43 -9.65 0.69
N VAL A 205 33.38 -10.12 1.49
CA VAL A 205 33.26 -11.40 2.23
C VAL A 205 32.77 -11.15 3.66
N VAL A 206 31.72 -11.86 4.07
CA VAL A 206 31.02 -11.66 5.36
C VAL A 206 30.95 -12.96 6.15
N PRO A 207 31.36 -12.97 7.44
CA PRO A 207 31.16 -14.11 8.31
C PRO A 207 29.66 -14.31 8.60
N ILE A 208 29.16 -15.55 8.45
CA ILE A 208 27.75 -15.89 8.69
C ILE A 208 27.32 -15.54 10.11
N ASP A 209 28.15 -15.90 11.08
CA ASP A 209 27.86 -15.64 12.49
C ASP A 209 27.79 -14.16 12.83
N LEU A 210 28.63 -13.34 12.18
CA LEU A 210 28.58 -11.89 12.35
C LEU A 210 27.30 -11.30 11.75
N ALA A 211 26.94 -11.70 10.54
CA ALA A 211 25.70 -11.29 9.91
C ALA A 211 24.48 -11.67 10.77
N THR A 212 24.48 -12.89 11.33
CA THR A 212 23.46 -13.38 12.26
C THR A 212 23.37 -12.50 13.51
N LYS A 213 24.51 -12.16 14.13
CA LYS A 213 24.56 -11.28 15.29
C LYS A 213 24.09 -9.86 14.99
N ILE A 214 24.44 -9.33 13.83
CA ILE A 214 24.03 -7.97 13.42
C ILE A 214 22.51 -7.87 13.30
N ILE A 215 21.88 -8.78 12.59
CA ILE A 215 20.40 -8.75 12.45
C ILE A 215 19.70 -9.10 13.77
N GLY A 216 20.25 -10.00 14.58
CA GLY A 216 19.74 -10.36 15.90
C GLY A 216 19.72 -9.22 16.93
N ARG A 217 20.39 -8.08 16.66
CA ARG A 217 20.27 -6.86 17.47
C ARG A 217 18.92 -6.15 17.29
N CYS A 218 18.23 -6.43 16.19
CA CYS A 218 16.91 -5.89 15.94
C CYS A 218 15.85 -6.78 16.63
N SER A 219 14.91 -6.17 17.34
CA SER A 219 13.91 -6.87 18.14
C SER A 219 13.07 -7.88 17.33
N ILE A 220 12.86 -7.61 16.03
CA ILE A 220 12.11 -8.52 15.14
C ILE A 220 12.88 -9.80 14.78
N PHE A 221 14.20 -9.83 15.02
CA PHE A 221 15.09 -10.97 14.78
C PHE A 221 15.69 -11.55 16.07
N LYS A 222 15.10 -11.26 17.23
CA LYS A 222 15.61 -11.74 18.53
C LYS A 222 15.74 -13.26 18.63
N ASP A 223 14.89 -13.99 17.90
CA ASP A 223 14.83 -15.45 17.86
C ASP A 223 15.50 -16.02 16.60
N TRP A 224 16.23 -15.18 15.83
CA TRP A 224 16.94 -15.61 14.62
C TRP A 224 18.26 -16.26 14.96
N GLU A 225 18.41 -17.50 14.55
CA GLU A 225 19.60 -18.30 14.84
C GLU A 225 20.49 -18.48 13.60
N ARG A 226 21.71 -18.99 13.82
CA ARG A 226 22.65 -19.31 12.74
C ARG A 226 22.06 -20.28 11.72
N LYS A 227 21.28 -21.26 12.16
CA LYS A 227 20.60 -22.22 11.25
C LYS A 227 19.69 -21.54 10.24
N ASP A 228 19.00 -20.45 10.66
CA ASP A 228 18.10 -19.68 9.82
C ASP A 228 18.91 -18.89 8.77
N SER A 229 20.03 -18.30 9.20
CA SER A 229 20.97 -17.61 8.30
C SER A 229 21.55 -18.56 7.25
N VAL A 230 21.98 -19.76 7.65
CA VAL A 230 22.54 -20.76 6.73
C VAL A 230 21.45 -21.23 5.73
N SER A 231 20.23 -21.47 6.21
CA SER A 231 19.11 -21.86 5.37
C SER A 231 18.76 -20.79 4.35
N LEU A 232 18.71 -19.53 4.79
CA LEU A 232 18.47 -18.39 3.90
C LEU A 232 19.58 -18.22 2.86
N LEU A 233 20.85 -18.28 3.29
CA LEU A 233 22.00 -18.15 2.39
C LEU A 233 22.06 -19.30 1.37
N LYS A 234 21.61 -20.53 1.68
CA LYS A 234 21.45 -21.59 0.70
C LYS A 234 20.46 -21.21 -0.40
N VAL A 235 19.27 -20.69 -0.01
CA VAL A 235 18.28 -20.20 -0.99
C VAL A 235 18.84 -19.09 -1.87
N LEU A 236 19.59 -18.16 -1.30
CA LEU A 236 20.24 -17.08 -2.05
C LEU A 236 21.36 -17.59 -2.97
N SER A 237 22.09 -18.62 -2.55
CA SER A 237 23.14 -19.28 -3.35
C SER A 237 22.55 -20.06 -4.52
N ASP A 238 21.45 -20.80 -4.31
CA ASP A 238 20.73 -21.52 -5.35
C ASP A 238 20.17 -20.55 -6.43
N ARG A 239 19.91 -19.32 -6.05
CA ARG A 239 19.48 -18.23 -6.95
C ARG A 239 20.65 -17.40 -7.53
N TRP A 240 21.87 -17.83 -7.34
CA TRP A 240 23.08 -17.16 -7.85
C TRP A 240 23.27 -15.74 -7.32
N MET A 241 22.78 -15.43 -6.12
CA MET A 241 22.92 -14.12 -5.51
C MET A 241 24.15 -14.03 -4.61
N VAL A 242 24.50 -15.11 -3.90
CA VAL A 242 25.68 -15.19 -3.05
C VAL A 242 26.46 -16.48 -3.31
N ASN A 243 27.74 -16.50 -2.92
CA ASN A 243 28.58 -17.68 -2.90
C ASN A 243 29.00 -17.96 -1.46
N PHE A 244 29.09 -19.24 -1.09
CA PHE A 244 29.77 -19.63 0.15
C PHE A 244 31.28 -19.58 -0.04
N VAL A 245 32.00 -19.10 0.96
CA VAL A 245 33.47 -19.00 0.97
C VAL A 245 33.98 -19.82 2.15
N GLU A 246 34.78 -20.84 1.87
CA GLU A 246 35.35 -21.72 2.91
C GLU A 246 36.64 -21.15 3.49
N ASP A 247 37.47 -20.53 2.64
CA ASP A 247 38.78 -19.96 3.00
C ASP A 247 38.89 -18.50 2.52
N PRO A 248 38.50 -17.52 3.35
CA PRO A 248 38.61 -16.11 2.98
C PRO A 248 40.07 -15.66 2.90
N SER A 249 40.36 -14.75 1.96
CA SER A 249 41.68 -14.14 1.86
C SER A 249 42.00 -13.22 3.03
N GLU A 250 43.29 -12.95 3.27
CA GLU A 250 43.71 -12.01 4.31
C GLU A 250 43.10 -10.61 4.14
N SER A 251 43.01 -10.13 2.88
CA SER A 251 42.39 -8.85 2.56
C SER A 251 40.88 -8.83 2.89
N ASP A 252 40.22 -9.98 2.76
CA ASP A 252 38.78 -10.10 3.12
C ASP A 252 38.57 -9.97 4.61
N VAL A 253 39.45 -10.59 5.40
CA VAL A 253 39.37 -10.55 6.87
C VAL A 253 39.74 -9.18 7.41
N THR A 254 40.72 -8.52 6.84
CA THR A 254 41.25 -7.22 7.34
C THR A 254 40.39 -6.02 6.92
N SER A 255 39.47 -6.17 5.94
CA SER A 255 38.59 -5.11 5.48
C SER A 255 37.53 -4.68 6.53
N TRP A 256 37.35 -5.45 7.60
CA TRP A 256 36.35 -5.19 8.61
C TRP A 256 36.78 -4.09 9.62
N PRO A 257 35.89 -3.14 9.98
CA PRO A 257 36.23 -2.05 10.91
C PRO A 257 36.67 -2.55 12.29
N GLY A 258 37.71 -1.95 12.85
CA GLY A 258 38.27 -2.32 14.13
C GLY A 258 37.27 -2.30 15.31
N ARG A 259 36.21 -1.48 15.25
CA ARG A 259 35.14 -1.50 16.26
C ARG A 259 34.38 -2.82 16.31
N LEU A 260 34.16 -3.46 15.17
CA LEU A 260 33.48 -4.76 15.11
C LEU A 260 34.33 -5.89 15.68
N TRP A 261 35.65 -5.79 15.49
CA TRP A 261 36.60 -6.69 16.12
C TRP A 261 36.62 -6.54 17.65
N GLN A 262 36.55 -5.31 18.13
CA GLN A 262 36.51 -5.00 19.55
C GLN A 262 35.23 -5.51 20.22
N GLU A 263 34.07 -5.30 19.62
CA GLU A 263 32.79 -5.81 20.11
C GLU A 263 32.68 -7.35 20.08
N LEU A 264 33.37 -8.01 19.17
CA LEU A 264 33.41 -9.48 19.08
C LEU A 264 34.38 -10.06 20.13
N SER A 265 35.49 -9.37 20.40
CA SER A 265 36.47 -9.80 21.40
C SER A 265 36.01 -9.55 22.86
N GLU A 266 35.26 -8.50 23.13
CA GLU A 266 34.74 -8.17 24.45
C GLU A 266 33.64 -9.10 24.97
N ARG A 267 33.08 -9.96 24.11
CA ARG A 267 31.94 -10.87 24.43
C ARG A 267 32.29 -12.33 24.51
N THR A 268 33.54 -12.70 24.35
CA THR A 268 34.02 -14.06 24.63
C THR A 268 34.47 -14.10 26.05
N ASP A 269 33.70 -14.76 26.91
CA ASP A 269 34.06 -14.96 28.33
C ASP A 269 35.47 -15.59 28.44
N GLY A 270 36.44 -14.79 28.85
CA GLY A 270 37.68 -15.26 29.41
C GLY A 270 38.96 -15.20 28.56
N ASP A 271 38.91 -14.84 27.29
CA ASP A 271 40.10 -14.72 26.46
C ASP A 271 40.52 -13.25 26.28
N ALA A 272 41.87 -13.03 26.26
CA ALA A 272 42.45 -11.70 26.11
C ALA A 272 41.97 -11.03 24.80
N PRO A 273 41.75 -9.70 24.79
CA PRO A 273 41.34 -8.98 23.60
C PRO A 273 42.35 -9.19 22.47
N ILE A 274 41.85 -9.53 21.28
CA ILE A 274 42.68 -9.69 20.07
C ILE A 274 43.22 -8.29 19.73
N GLU A 275 44.49 -8.04 19.97
CA GLU A 275 45.13 -6.78 19.56
C GLU A 275 45.11 -6.66 18.03
N ARG A 276 44.64 -5.51 17.54
CA ARG A 276 44.70 -5.16 16.12
C ARG A 276 46.15 -5.12 15.68
N PRO A 277 46.57 -5.91 14.67
CA PRO A 277 47.92 -5.78 14.13
C PRO A 277 48.15 -4.37 13.61
N SER A 278 49.24 -3.72 13.97
CA SER A 278 49.67 -2.45 13.35
C SER A 278 50.31 -2.78 12.00
N TRP A 279 49.60 -2.42 10.90
CA TRP A 279 50.00 -2.70 9.52
C TRP A 279 51.11 -1.76 8.99
N GLU A 280 51.72 -0.98 9.84
CA GLU A 280 52.76 -0.02 9.44
C GLU A 280 54.15 -0.64 9.30
N VAL A 281 54.27 -1.99 9.45
CA VAL A 281 55.58 -2.69 9.32
C VAL A 281 55.53 -3.53 8.04
N GLU A 282 56.48 -3.32 7.13
CA GLU A 282 56.71 -4.17 5.96
C GLU A 282 57.04 -5.60 6.38
N HIS A 283 56.13 -6.54 6.12
CA HIS A 283 56.32 -7.97 6.38
C HIS A 283 56.59 -8.76 5.09
N SER A 284 57.42 -9.82 5.19
CA SER A 284 57.59 -10.76 4.10
C SER A 284 56.30 -11.56 3.80
N GLU A 285 56.19 -12.13 2.58
CA GLU A 285 55.05 -12.97 2.22
C GLU A 285 54.84 -14.17 3.17
N ASN A 286 55.94 -14.76 3.64
CA ASN A 286 55.85 -15.85 4.63
C ASN A 286 55.32 -15.38 6.00
N ASP A 287 55.63 -14.17 6.42
CA ASP A 287 55.12 -13.59 7.64
C ASP A 287 53.64 -13.27 7.51
N LYS A 288 53.18 -12.81 6.33
CA LYS A 288 51.78 -12.59 6.05
C LYS A 288 50.95 -13.89 6.10
N ILE A 289 51.48 -14.99 5.56
CA ILE A 289 50.85 -16.30 5.63
C ILE A 289 50.76 -16.83 7.05
N ARG A 290 51.83 -16.65 7.83
CA ARG A 290 51.89 -17.06 9.22
C ARG A 290 50.90 -16.24 10.08
N TRP A 291 50.83 -14.96 9.84
CA TRP A 291 49.87 -14.05 10.48
C TRP A 291 48.43 -14.39 10.11
N ARG A 292 48.18 -14.66 8.85
CA ARG A 292 46.87 -15.11 8.38
C ARG A 292 46.43 -16.35 9.17
N ASN A 293 47.26 -17.36 9.26
CA ASN A 293 46.95 -18.58 9.97
C ASN A 293 46.74 -18.37 11.48
N GLN A 294 47.58 -17.51 12.10
CA GLN A 294 47.42 -17.13 13.50
C GLN A 294 46.12 -16.31 13.73
N LEU A 295 45.79 -15.42 12.80
CA LEU A 295 44.55 -14.64 12.84
C LEU A 295 43.32 -15.56 12.72
N ILE A 296 43.37 -16.52 11.81
CA ILE A 296 42.31 -17.51 11.62
C ILE A 296 42.22 -18.45 12.80
N GLU A 297 43.35 -18.89 13.36
CA GLU A 297 43.40 -19.73 14.57
C GLU A 297 42.97 -18.97 15.82
N GLY A 298 43.31 -17.69 15.93
CA GLY A 298 42.92 -16.80 17.02
C GLY A 298 41.52 -16.20 16.94
N LEU A 299 40.81 -16.41 15.82
CA LEU A 299 39.43 -15.97 15.67
C LEU A 299 38.52 -16.77 16.63
N PRO A 300 37.59 -16.11 17.33
CA PRO A 300 36.56 -16.81 18.05
C PRO A 300 35.89 -17.84 17.16
N ASP A 301 35.50 -18.99 17.71
CA ASP A 301 34.84 -20.09 16.94
C ASP A 301 33.67 -19.62 16.09
N VAL A 302 33.04 -18.54 16.50
CA VAL A 302 32.02 -17.77 15.76
C VAL A 302 32.47 -17.33 14.36
N LEU A 303 33.75 -17.03 14.17
CA LEU A 303 34.29 -16.55 12.89
C LEU A 303 34.97 -17.64 12.05
N LYS A 304 35.17 -18.84 12.60
CA LYS A 304 35.79 -19.98 11.90
C LYS A 304 34.86 -20.74 10.97
N ASN A 305 33.54 -20.57 11.09
CA ASN A 305 32.54 -21.50 10.56
C ASN A 305 31.70 -20.96 9.39
N GLY A 306 32.37 -20.51 8.34
CA GLY A 306 31.73 -20.19 7.08
C GLY A 306 31.52 -18.70 6.83
N TRP A 307 31.70 -18.37 5.58
CA TRP A 307 31.64 -17.01 5.07
C TRP A 307 30.78 -17.00 3.81
N PHE A 308 30.27 -15.84 3.43
CA PHE A 308 29.61 -15.67 2.15
C PHE A 308 30.07 -14.37 1.47
N SER A 309 29.98 -14.35 0.16
CA SER A 309 30.33 -13.19 -0.68
C SER A 309 29.27 -12.94 -1.72
N PRO A 310 29.21 -11.73 -2.31
CA PRO A 310 28.27 -11.46 -3.39
C PRO A 310 28.69 -12.26 -4.63
N SER A 311 27.73 -12.75 -5.40
CA SER A 311 28.01 -13.33 -6.71
C SER A 311 28.36 -12.24 -7.72
N SER A 312 29.02 -12.65 -8.83
CA SER A 312 29.31 -11.72 -9.93
C SER A 312 28.07 -11.11 -10.59
N ARG A 313 26.91 -11.76 -10.47
CA ARG A 313 25.63 -11.24 -10.96
C ARG A 313 25.10 -10.12 -10.07
N LEU A 314 25.22 -10.28 -8.76
CA LEU A 314 24.77 -9.27 -7.79
C LEU A 314 25.56 -7.97 -7.92
N GLY A 315 26.88 -8.04 -8.17
CA GLY A 315 27.73 -6.86 -8.26
C GLY A 315 27.48 -5.94 -9.46
N ARG A 316 26.78 -6.42 -10.51
CA ARG A 316 26.46 -5.62 -11.69
C ARG A 316 25.22 -4.74 -11.51
N ASN A 317 24.27 -5.14 -10.68
CA ASN A 317 22.99 -4.46 -10.48
C ASN A 317 22.84 -4.00 -9.03
N ARG A 318 23.87 -3.35 -8.50
CA ARG A 318 23.93 -2.93 -7.09
C ARG A 318 22.75 -2.08 -6.65
N ILE A 319 22.22 -1.24 -7.54
CA ILE A 319 21.12 -0.30 -7.25
C ILE A 319 19.77 -1.02 -7.15
N ASP A 320 19.58 -2.06 -7.95
CA ASP A 320 18.30 -2.78 -8.03
C ASP A 320 17.95 -3.57 -6.75
N HIS A 321 18.94 -3.79 -5.88
CA HIS A 321 18.75 -4.54 -4.63
C HIS A 321 18.61 -3.66 -3.37
N ILE A 322 18.59 -2.33 -3.51
CA ILE A 322 18.40 -1.41 -2.39
C ILE A 322 16.94 -1.43 -1.92
N SER A 323 15.99 -1.47 -2.86
CA SER A 323 14.56 -1.58 -2.57
C SER A 323 14.13 -3.05 -2.48
N MET A 324 13.20 -3.33 -1.54
CA MET A 324 12.49 -4.61 -1.47
C MET A 324 11.12 -4.55 -2.15
N ILE A 325 10.76 -3.39 -2.70
CA ILE A 325 9.53 -3.21 -3.47
C ILE A 325 9.82 -3.78 -4.87
N PRO A 326 9.07 -4.81 -5.32
CA PRO A 326 9.25 -5.34 -6.66
C PRO A 326 8.95 -4.25 -7.70
N ASP A 327 9.81 -4.15 -8.71
CA ASP A 327 9.47 -3.36 -9.90
C ASP A 327 8.50 -4.20 -10.74
N GLU A 328 7.28 -3.69 -10.91
CA GLU A 328 6.33 -4.25 -11.87
C GLU A 328 6.77 -3.83 -13.28
N LEU A 329 6.62 -4.73 -14.26
CA LEU A 329 6.83 -4.41 -15.66
C LEU A 329 5.89 -3.28 -16.05
N SER A 330 6.45 -2.13 -16.37
CA SER A 330 5.69 -0.93 -16.68
C SER A 330 6.19 -0.30 -17.98
N TYR A 331 5.24 0.06 -18.83
CA TYR A 331 5.49 0.75 -20.09
C TYR A 331 5.47 2.26 -19.88
N ARG A 332 6.50 2.95 -20.32
CA ARG A 332 6.55 4.41 -20.28
C ARG A 332 5.60 5.01 -21.32
N VAL A 333 4.79 5.95 -20.90
CA VAL A 333 3.89 6.69 -21.78
C VAL A 333 4.54 8.02 -22.15
N ARG A 334 4.77 8.22 -23.46
CA ARG A 334 5.43 9.43 -24.00
C ARG A 334 4.50 10.15 -24.95
N ASP A 335 4.34 11.47 -24.74
CA ASP A 335 3.68 12.35 -25.68
C ASP A 335 4.54 12.49 -26.96
N ALA A 336 4.04 12.04 -28.10
CA ALA A 336 4.73 12.11 -29.39
C ALA A 336 4.89 13.56 -29.88
N VAL A 337 4.03 14.50 -29.48
CA VAL A 337 4.06 15.91 -29.84
C VAL A 337 4.96 16.71 -28.91
N GLY A 338 4.67 16.63 -27.61
CA GLY A 338 5.40 17.37 -26.58
C GLY A 338 6.73 16.73 -26.18
N ARG A 339 7.01 15.49 -26.62
CA ARG A 339 8.20 14.70 -26.28
C ARG A 339 8.43 14.48 -24.79
N SER A 340 7.43 14.75 -23.96
CA SER A 340 7.48 14.58 -22.51
C SER A 340 7.05 13.17 -22.11
N ILE A 341 7.60 12.67 -21.01
CA ILE A 341 7.10 11.44 -20.38
C ILE A 341 5.91 11.83 -19.50
N LEU A 342 4.75 11.23 -19.75
CA LEU A 342 3.55 11.48 -18.97
C LEU A 342 3.49 10.63 -17.70
N GLY A 343 3.99 9.39 -17.78
CA GLY A 343 3.97 8.43 -16.69
C GLY A 343 4.23 7.03 -17.19
N SER A 344 3.68 6.04 -16.48
CA SER A 344 3.76 4.63 -16.84
C SER A 344 2.40 3.94 -16.68
N VAL A 345 2.21 2.88 -17.47
CA VAL A 345 1.09 1.93 -17.35
C VAL A 345 1.65 0.54 -17.19
N ASP A 346 0.91 -0.35 -16.53
CA ASP A 346 1.34 -1.73 -16.32
C ASP A 346 1.11 -2.61 -17.58
N GLU A 347 1.79 -3.75 -17.60
CA GLU A 347 1.73 -4.70 -18.71
C GLU A 347 0.31 -5.19 -18.97
N ALA A 348 -0.50 -5.39 -17.91
CA ALA A 348 -1.87 -5.85 -18.02
C ALA A 348 -2.73 -4.88 -18.85
N PHE A 349 -2.53 -3.57 -18.68
CA PHE A 349 -3.18 -2.55 -19.50
C PHE A 349 -2.74 -2.65 -20.96
N VAL A 350 -1.43 -2.80 -21.20
CA VAL A 350 -0.90 -2.92 -22.58
C VAL A 350 -1.45 -4.16 -23.28
N LEU A 351 -1.51 -5.29 -22.58
CA LEU A 351 -2.10 -6.53 -23.09
C LEU A 351 -3.61 -6.38 -23.38
N SER A 352 -4.34 -5.60 -22.57
CA SER A 352 -5.76 -5.31 -22.82
C SER A 352 -6.00 -4.52 -24.11
N LEU A 353 -5.00 -3.75 -24.55
CA LEU A 353 -5.02 -3.00 -25.81
C LEU A 353 -4.74 -3.88 -27.05
N GLY A 354 -4.05 -5.03 -26.85
CA GLY A 354 -3.65 -5.97 -27.89
C GLY A 354 -4.70 -7.05 -28.23
N GLY A 355 -5.85 -7.10 -27.55
CA GLY A 355 -6.91 -8.08 -27.79
C GLY A 355 -7.50 -8.01 -29.20
N GLU A 356 -7.72 -9.20 -29.76
CA GLU A 356 -8.04 -9.52 -31.15
C GLU A 356 -9.10 -8.64 -31.81
N GLU A 357 -8.92 -8.46 -33.12
CA GLU A 357 -9.88 -7.90 -34.06
C GLU A 357 -11.21 -8.66 -34.00
N ASP A 358 -12.20 -8.15 -33.26
CA ASP A 358 -13.58 -8.57 -33.45
C ASP A 358 -14.20 -7.74 -34.57
N GLY A 359 -14.32 -8.35 -35.74
CA GLY A 359 -15.06 -7.80 -36.87
C GLY A 359 -14.48 -6.62 -37.63
N GLY A 360 -13.13 -6.43 -37.63
CA GLY A 360 -12.48 -5.48 -38.58
C GLY A 360 -12.59 -4.00 -38.20
N LYS A 361 -13.05 -3.64 -36.99
CA LYS A 361 -12.96 -2.29 -36.45
C LYS A 361 -11.82 -2.23 -35.42
N ARG A 362 -10.75 -1.50 -35.75
CA ARG A 362 -9.76 -1.11 -34.76
C ARG A 362 -10.50 -0.43 -33.61
N ARG A 363 -10.46 -1.02 -32.40
CA ARG A 363 -10.91 -0.32 -31.18
C ARG A 363 -10.12 0.98 -31.09
N ASN A 364 -10.81 2.09 -30.86
CA ASN A 364 -10.17 3.37 -30.56
C ASN A 364 -9.27 3.16 -29.35
N ARG A 365 -7.94 3.14 -29.57
CA ARG A 365 -6.93 2.98 -28.53
C ARG A 365 -6.75 4.31 -27.80
N THR A 366 -7.80 4.74 -27.06
CA THR A 366 -7.79 5.99 -26.32
C THR A 366 -7.91 5.74 -24.83
N PHE A 367 -7.16 6.49 -24.04
CA PHE A 367 -7.22 6.39 -22.57
C PHE A 367 -7.00 7.74 -21.91
N VAL A 368 -7.37 7.82 -20.62
CA VAL A 368 -7.22 9.03 -19.80
C VAL A 368 -5.99 8.89 -18.91
N MET A 369 -5.12 9.88 -18.93
CA MET A 369 -3.95 9.97 -18.04
C MET A 369 -3.61 11.44 -17.78
N ALA A 370 -3.24 11.77 -16.54
CA ALA A 370 -3.00 13.14 -16.09
C ALA A 370 -4.20 14.06 -16.37
N GLY A 371 -5.42 13.51 -16.28
CA GLY A 371 -6.66 14.23 -16.53
C GLY A 371 -6.89 14.65 -17.98
N ARG A 372 -6.20 14.05 -18.96
CA ARG A 372 -6.37 14.29 -20.40
C ARG A 372 -6.60 12.98 -21.14
N THR A 373 -7.30 13.06 -22.25
CA THR A 373 -7.49 11.90 -23.13
C THR A 373 -6.36 11.81 -24.14
N TRP A 374 -5.84 10.60 -24.29
CA TRP A 374 -4.70 10.29 -25.16
C TRP A 374 -5.09 9.17 -26.12
N GLN A 375 -4.67 9.29 -27.37
CA GLN A 375 -4.76 8.23 -28.37
C GLN A 375 -3.39 7.58 -28.54
N ILE A 376 -3.32 6.25 -28.49
CA ILE A 376 -2.11 5.49 -28.74
C ILE A 376 -1.82 5.50 -30.23
N VAL A 377 -0.61 5.96 -30.56
CA VAL A 377 -0.07 5.97 -31.94
C VAL A 377 0.75 4.74 -32.20
N ASP A 378 1.59 4.37 -31.22
CA ASP A 378 2.50 3.24 -31.33
C ASP A 378 2.78 2.63 -29.94
N ALA A 379 3.12 1.34 -29.92
CA ALA A 379 3.53 0.64 -28.72
C ALA A 379 4.72 -0.26 -29.05
N ASP A 380 5.85 0.00 -28.42
CA ASP A 380 7.11 -0.75 -28.60
C ASP A 380 7.36 -1.61 -27.35
N PRO A 381 7.09 -2.93 -27.41
CA PRO A 381 7.31 -3.83 -26.29
C PRO A 381 8.79 -4.01 -25.92
N ASP A 382 9.71 -3.88 -26.91
CA ASP A 382 11.13 -4.08 -26.68
C ASP A 382 11.77 -2.90 -25.93
N GLN A 383 11.21 -1.69 -26.12
CA GLN A 383 11.62 -0.49 -25.40
C GLN A 383 10.76 -0.19 -24.17
N GLU A 384 9.72 -1.00 -23.92
CA GLU A 384 8.72 -0.76 -22.87
C GLU A 384 8.16 0.68 -22.94
N GLU A 385 7.82 1.14 -24.16
CA GLU A 385 7.36 2.50 -24.42
C GLU A 385 6.06 2.54 -25.25
N ILE A 386 5.16 3.44 -24.89
CA ILE A 386 3.94 3.75 -25.63
C ILE A 386 3.98 5.22 -26.08
N LEU A 387 3.82 5.46 -27.37
CA LEU A 387 3.70 6.80 -27.93
C LEU A 387 2.22 7.19 -28.05
N VAL A 388 1.90 8.39 -27.55
CA VAL A 388 0.51 8.90 -27.50
C VAL A 388 0.42 10.33 -28.04
N ILE A 389 -0.76 10.70 -28.51
CA ILE A 389 -1.10 12.09 -28.88
C ILE A 389 -2.35 12.54 -28.12
N PRO A 390 -2.44 13.84 -27.74
CA PRO A 390 -3.63 14.33 -27.05
C PRO A 390 -4.82 14.43 -28.03
N ILE A 391 -6.00 14.03 -27.55
CA ILE A 391 -7.26 14.19 -28.27
C ILE A 391 -8.33 14.85 -27.39
N LYS A 392 -9.39 15.39 -28.02
CA LYS A 392 -10.50 16.02 -27.29
C LYS A 392 -11.66 15.07 -26.97
N ASP A 393 -11.53 13.81 -27.36
CA ASP A 393 -12.58 12.82 -27.20
C ASP A 393 -12.51 12.15 -25.82
N SER A 394 -13.61 11.47 -25.42
CA SER A 394 -13.61 10.66 -24.20
C SER A 394 -12.80 9.40 -24.41
N GLY A 395 -11.89 9.09 -23.48
CA GLY A 395 -11.06 7.88 -23.48
C GLY A 395 -11.43 6.92 -22.37
N GLU A 396 -11.03 5.66 -22.52
CA GLU A 396 -11.11 4.68 -21.44
C GLU A 396 -10.09 5.02 -20.34
N VAL A 397 -10.46 4.80 -19.08
CA VAL A 397 -9.52 4.94 -17.98
C VAL A 397 -8.69 3.67 -17.88
N PRO A 398 -7.33 3.75 -17.86
CA PRO A 398 -6.48 2.58 -17.73
C PRO A 398 -6.82 1.80 -16.45
N VAL A 399 -6.79 0.48 -16.54
CA VAL A 399 -6.91 -0.40 -15.39
C VAL A 399 -5.49 -0.74 -14.93
N TRP A 400 -5.09 -0.23 -13.79
CA TRP A 400 -3.85 -0.63 -13.15
C TRP A 400 -4.10 -1.81 -12.23
N SER A 401 -3.23 -2.82 -12.30
CA SER A 401 -3.23 -3.91 -11.36
C SER A 401 -2.91 -3.36 -9.96
N GLY A 402 -3.77 -3.60 -9.02
CA GLY A 402 -3.60 -3.20 -7.64
C GLY A 402 -4.74 -3.74 -6.81
N GLU A 403 -4.43 -4.53 -5.81
CA GLU A 403 -5.42 -4.95 -4.83
C GLU A 403 -5.81 -3.77 -3.96
N LEU A 404 -7.10 -3.61 -3.72
CA LEU A 404 -7.57 -2.71 -2.67
C LEU A 404 -6.98 -3.18 -1.33
N PRO A 405 -6.53 -2.27 -0.48
CA PRO A 405 -6.03 -2.65 0.83
C PRO A 405 -7.05 -3.50 1.58
N PRO A 406 -6.62 -4.57 2.26
CA PRO A 406 -7.53 -5.42 3.01
C PRO A 406 -8.15 -4.64 4.18
N VAL A 407 -9.43 -4.90 4.44
CA VAL A 407 -10.11 -4.35 5.62
C VAL A 407 -9.64 -5.10 6.87
N PRO A 408 -9.11 -4.42 7.90
CA PRO A 408 -8.73 -5.03 9.16
C PRO A 408 -9.88 -5.73 9.88
N MET A 409 -9.56 -6.75 10.65
CA MET A 409 -10.56 -7.52 11.39
C MET A 409 -11.35 -6.64 12.37
N GLU A 410 -10.68 -5.72 13.05
CA GLU A 410 -11.29 -4.83 14.04
C GLU A 410 -12.34 -3.91 13.41
N ILE A 411 -12.09 -3.43 12.19
CA ILE A 411 -13.06 -2.61 11.44
C ILE A 411 -14.26 -3.46 11.04
N ALA A 412 -14.03 -4.64 10.46
CA ALA A 412 -15.11 -5.52 10.02
C ALA A 412 -15.97 -6.00 11.18
N MET A 413 -15.37 -6.30 12.33
CA MET A 413 -16.13 -6.65 13.55
C MET A 413 -16.99 -5.50 14.03
N GLU A 414 -16.45 -4.28 14.03
CA GLU A 414 -17.22 -3.10 14.47
C GLU A 414 -18.33 -2.74 13.47
N VAL A 415 -18.16 -3.02 12.16
CA VAL A 415 -19.28 -2.96 11.20
C VAL A 415 -20.38 -3.95 11.59
N GLY A 416 -20.04 -5.15 12.03
CA GLY A 416 -20.99 -6.10 12.61
C GLY A 416 -21.70 -5.57 13.87
N MET A 417 -20.93 -4.91 14.77
CA MET A 417 -21.51 -4.24 15.95
C MET A 417 -22.46 -3.10 15.55
N LEU A 418 -22.13 -2.30 14.54
CA LEU A 418 -23.01 -1.25 14.01
C LEU A 418 -24.32 -1.83 13.48
N ARG A 419 -24.28 -2.93 12.73
CA ARG A 419 -25.49 -3.63 12.26
C ARG A 419 -26.34 -4.11 13.43
N ARG A 420 -25.71 -4.64 14.50
CA ARG A 420 -26.42 -5.04 15.73
C ARG A 420 -27.02 -3.84 16.45
N SER A 421 -26.32 -2.70 16.51
CA SER A 421 -26.87 -1.46 17.08
C SER A 421 -28.14 -1.00 16.33
N ILE A 422 -28.13 -1.14 15.00
CA ILE A 422 -29.32 -0.87 14.19
C ILE A 422 -30.43 -1.88 14.50
N ALA A 423 -30.10 -3.18 14.63
CA ALA A 423 -31.08 -4.21 14.98
C ALA A 423 -31.78 -3.96 16.33
N VAL A 424 -31.06 -3.46 17.31
CA VAL A 424 -31.62 -3.03 18.57
C VAL A 424 -32.51 -1.80 18.39
N ALA A 425 -32.07 -0.82 17.63
CA ALA A 425 -32.83 0.42 17.39
C ALA A 425 -34.18 0.17 16.68
N ILE A 426 -34.27 -0.83 15.80
CA ILE A 426 -35.51 -1.24 15.12
C ILE A 426 -36.35 -2.25 15.93
N GLY A 427 -35.90 -2.64 17.12
CA GLY A 427 -36.59 -3.61 17.97
C GLY A 427 -36.45 -5.08 17.55
N ALA A 428 -35.53 -5.39 16.68
CA ALA A 428 -35.23 -6.77 16.24
C ALA A 428 -34.40 -7.54 17.27
N MET A 429 -33.67 -6.85 18.15
CA MET A 429 -32.88 -7.41 19.24
C MET A 429 -33.03 -6.61 20.51
N ASP A 430 -32.80 -7.25 21.66
CA ASP A 430 -32.85 -6.61 23.00
C ASP A 430 -31.47 -6.88 23.67
N GLU A 431 -30.50 -6.03 23.38
CA GLU A 431 -29.14 -6.09 23.94
C GLU A 431 -28.61 -4.70 24.24
N GLU A 432 -27.64 -4.60 25.13
CA GLU A 432 -26.87 -3.39 25.34
C GLU A 432 -25.83 -3.24 24.22
N VAL A 433 -25.94 -2.14 23.45
CA VAL A 433 -25.13 -1.86 22.27
C VAL A 433 -24.66 -0.40 22.29
N ARG A 434 -23.72 -0.09 21.40
CA ARG A 434 -23.28 1.30 21.17
C ARG A 434 -24.41 2.11 20.52
N ASP A 435 -24.54 3.38 20.92
CA ASP A 435 -25.52 4.29 20.32
C ASP A 435 -25.16 4.60 18.85
N LEU A 436 -26.17 4.65 17.99
CA LEU A 436 -25.97 5.03 16.59
C LEU A 436 -25.50 6.46 16.41
N SER A 437 -25.77 7.35 17.38
CA SER A 437 -25.29 8.73 17.37
C SER A 437 -23.77 8.86 17.54
N ASP A 438 -23.09 7.83 18.02
CA ASP A 438 -21.61 7.79 18.12
C ASP A 438 -20.93 7.71 16.76
N TYR A 439 -21.67 7.27 15.73
CA TYR A 439 -21.14 7.16 14.36
C TYR A 439 -21.43 8.46 13.60
N PRO A 440 -20.41 9.10 13.02
CA PRO A 440 -20.52 10.42 12.37
C PRO A 440 -21.15 10.33 10.97
N LEU A 441 -22.39 9.86 10.90
CA LEU A 441 -23.18 9.70 9.68
C LEU A 441 -24.00 10.97 9.40
N SER A 442 -24.19 11.31 8.11
CA SER A 442 -25.28 12.19 7.71
C SER A 442 -26.62 11.51 7.96
N ASP A 443 -27.70 12.28 7.98
CA ASP A 443 -29.03 11.72 8.22
C ASP A 443 -29.40 10.73 7.11
N GLU A 444 -29.12 11.06 5.86
CA GLU A 444 -29.37 10.20 4.70
C GLU A 444 -28.54 8.90 4.73
N ALA A 445 -27.28 8.99 5.18
CA ALA A 445 -26.43 7.81 5.34
C ALA A 445 -26.93 6.90 6.46
N ARG A 446 -27.41 7.48 7.57
CA ARG A 446 -27.99 6.75 8.69
C ARG A 446 -29.30 6.06 8.28
N ASP A 447 -30.21 6.81 7.66
CA ASP A 447 -31.51 6.30 7.21
C ASP A 447 -31.34 5.15 6.22
N HIS A 448 -30.35 5.26 5.31
CA HIS A 448 -30.01 4.18 4.39
C HIS A 448 -29.56 2.91 5.12
N LEU A 449 -28.63 3.01 6.08
CA LEU A 449 -28.17 1.84 6.83
C LEU A 449 -29.29 1.19 7.62
N VAL A 450 -30.14 2.02 8.27
CA VAL A 450 -31.31 1.53 9.01
C VAL A 450 -32.28 0.82 8.07
N SER A 451 -32.63 1.41 6.94
CA SER A 451 -33.52 0.80 5.94
C SER A 451 -32.96 -0.53 5.44
N THR A 452 -31.66 -0.57 5.05
CA THR A 452 -31.03 -1.78 4.54
C THR A 452 -31.03 -2.93 5.56
N VAL A 453 -30.69 -2.63 6.81
CA VAL A 453 -30.71 -3.65 7.88
C VAL A 453 -32.12 -4.11 8.16
N THR A 454 -33.11 -3.20 8.17
CA THR A 454 -34.53 -3.54 8.36
C THR A 454 -35.03 -4.46 7.26
N GLU A 455 -34.82 -4.11 5.99
CA GLU A 455 -35.22 -4.91 4.82
C GLU A 455 -34.59 -6.31 4.84
N HIS A 456 -33.29 -6.36 5.24
CA HIS A 456 -32.60 -7.65 5.36
C HIS A 456 -33.21 -8.51 6.47
N TYR A 457 -33.49 -7.92 7.65
CA TYR A 457 -34.12 -8.62 8.77
C TYR A 457 -35.52 -9.08 8.43
N ASP A 458 -36.33 -8.24 7.80
CA ASP A 458 -37.70 -8.58 7.40
C ASP A 458 -37.72 -9.74 6.39
N SER A 459 -36.71 -9.85 5.55
CA SER A 459 -36.61 -10.90 4.52
C SER A 459 -36.02 -12.21 5.05
N SER A 460 -35.06 -12.16 5.96
CA SER A 460 -34.28 -13.32 6.40
C SER A 460 -34.48 -13.73 7.87
N GLY A 461 -34.98 -12.81 8.71
CA GLY A 461 -35.08 -12.99 10.17
C GLY A 461 -33.73 -13.03 10.90
N ILE A 462 -32.60 -12.81 10.20
CA ILE A 462 -31.25 -12.91 10.75
C ILE A 462 -30.43 -11.74 10.20
N ILE A 463 -29.57 -11.14 11.04
CA ILE A 463 -28.63 -10.09 10.63
C ILE A 463 -27.19 -10.64 10.77
N PRO A 464 -26.35 -10.57 9.71
CA PRO A 464 -24.94 -10.89 9.86
C PRO A 464 -24.24 -9.79 10.67
N ASP A 465 -23.76 -10.15 11.85
CA ASP A 465 -23.11 -9.25 12.78
C ASP A 465 -21.77 -9.79 13.28
N ASP A 466 -21.16 -9.17 14.27
CA ASP A 466 -19.88 -9.58 14.86
C ASP A 466 -19.96 -10.88 15.67
N LYS A 467 -21.17 -11.37 16.01
CA LYS A 467 -21.41 -12.64 16.73
C LYS A 467 -21.99 -13.73 15.82
N THR A 468 -22.63 -13.35 14.72
CA THR A 468 -23.41 -14.24 13.86
C THR A 468 -22.80 -14.36 12.49
N VAL A 469 -22.37 -15.56 12.10
CA VAL A 469 -21.99 -15.91 10.74
C VAL A 469 -23.21 -16.39 9.99
N THR A 470 -23.51 -15.77 8.85
CA THR A 470 -24.62 -16.20 7.98
C THR A 470 -24.10 -16.88 6.72
N VAL A 471 -24.82 -17.90 6.25
CA VAL A 471 -24.55 -18.59 5.01
C VAL A 471 -25.80 -18.52 4.16
N SER A 472 -25.69 -18.00 2.96
CA SER A 472 -26.79 -17.89 1.99
C SER A 472 -26.37 -18.42 0.64
N GLU A 473 -27.34 -18.73 -0.22
CA GLU A 473 -27.12 -19.13 -1.60
C GLU A 473 -27.77 -18.09 -2.51
N SER A 474 -27.01 -17.62 -3.49
CA SER A 474 -27.50 -16.72 -4.55
C SER A 474 -26.83 -17.08 -5.85
N ASP A 475 -27.64 -17.27 -6.91
CA ASP A 475 -27.19 -17.57 -8.27
C ASP A 475 -26.20 -18.75 -8.38
N GLY A 476 -26.40 -19.78 -7.50
CA GLY A 476 -25.53 -20.95 -7.45
C GLY A 476 -24.19 -20.74 -6.74
N ALA A 477 -23.97 -19.56 -6.13
CA ALA A 477 -22.84 -19.27 -5.29
C ALA A 477 -23.22 -19.31 -3.80
N ILE A 478 -22.32 -19.84 -2.97
CA ILE A 478 -22.47 -19.81 -1.51
C ILE A 478 -21.78 -18.57 -0.99
N ILE A 479 -22.55 -17.72 -0.31
CA ILE A 479 -22.07 -16.47 0.30
C ILE A 479 -21.96 -16.70 1.83
N VAL A 480 -20.77 -16.45 2.38
CA VAL A 480 -20.51 -16.57 3.82
C VAL A 480 -20.15 -15.21 4.38
N ASN A 481 -21.02 -14.63 5.21
CA ASN A 481 -20.79 -13.34 5.85
C ASN A 481 -20.25 -13.56 7.27
N THR A 482 -19.02 -13.15 7.55
CA THR A 482 -18.34 -13.45 8.81
C THR A 482 -18.07 -12.23 9.69
N CYS A 483 -18.06 -11.03 9.14
CA CYS A 483 -17.59 -9.79 9.80
C CYS A 483 -16.18 -9.93 10.42
N ARG A 484 -15.23 -10.59 9.73
CA ARG A 484 -13.87 -10.87 10.24
C ARG A 484 -12.75 -10.21 9.44
N GLY A 485 -13.09 -9.37 8.48
CA GLY A 485 -12.12 -8.67 7.62
C GLY A 485 -11.59 -9.50 6.46
N SER A 486 -10.90 -8.83 5.53
CA SER A 486 -10.55 -9.40 4.23
C SER A 486 -9.64 -10.62 4.33
N ARG A 487 -8.58 -10.55 5.15
CA ARG A 487 -7.59 -11.65 5.25
C ARG A 487 -8.17 -12.93 5.86
N VAL A 488 -9.05 -12.80 6.86
CA VAL A 488 -9.72 -13.94 7.47
C VAL A 488 -10.70 -14.57 6.48
N ASN A 489 -11.46 -13.74 5.76
CA ASN A 489 -12.42 -14.20 4.76
C ASN A 489 -11.73 -14.90 3.60
N GLU A 490 -10.63 -14.37 3.10
CA GLU A 490 -9.80 -14.98 2.05
C GLU A 490 -9.25 -16.35 2.49
N THR A 491 -8.65 -16.41 3.69
CA THR A 491 -8.13 -17.67 4.25
C THR A 491 -9.24 -18.70 4.41
N LEU A 492 -10.41 -18.30 4.92
CA LEU A 492 -11.57 -19.17 5.06
C LEU A 492 -12.08 -19.65 3.69
N GLY A 493 -12.13 -18.76 2.70
CA GLY A 493 -12.52 -19.09 1.33
C GLY A 493 -11.62 -20.16 0.72
N HIS A 494 -10.31 -19.99 0.81
CA HIS A 494 -9.34 -21.02 0.35
C HIS A 494 -9.49 -22.34 1.09
N PHE A 495 -9.70 -22.30 2.41
CA PHE A 495 -9.91 -23.50 3.20
C PHE A 495 -11.19 -24.24 2.78
N LEU A 496 -12.30 -23.54 2.62
CA LEU A 496 -13.58 -24.13 2.20
C LEU A 496 -13.50 -24.71 0.78
N GLN A 497 -12.80 -24.02 -0.13
CA GLN A 497 -12.55 -24.50 -1.49
C GLN A 497 -11.73 -25.79 -1.48
N ALA A 498 -10.65 -25.84 -0.71
CA ALA A 498 -9.84 -27.06 -0.56
C ALA A 498 -10.64 -28.23 0.03
N MET A 499 -11.49 -27.97 1.02
CA MET A 499 -12.38 -28.99 1.61
C MET A 499 -13.43 -29.51 0.60
N GLY A 500 -14.00 -28.63 -0.22
CA GLY A 500 -14.93 -28.99 -1.30
C GLY A 500 -14.25 -29.86 -2.36
N SER A 501 -13.07 -29.47 -2.82
CA SER A 501 -12.27 -30.23 -3.80
C SER A 501 -11.87 -31.61 -3.31
N LEU A 502 -11.60 -31.77 -2.00
CA LEU A 502 -11.31 -33.07 -1.39
C LEU A 502 -12.53 -34.01 -1.37
N LYS A 503 -13.75 -33.48 -1.21
CA LYS A 503 -14.98 -34.28 -1.25
C LYS A 503 -15.34 -34.79 -2.64
N ASP A 504 -15.10 -33.96 -3.66
CA ASP A 504 -15.45 -34.27 -5.05
C ASP A 504 -14.36 -35.10 -5.78
N GLY A 505 -13.23 -35.42 -5.11
CA GLY A 505 -12.13 -36.18 -5.71
C GLY A 505 -11.43 -35.50 -6.88
N LYS A 506 -11.63 -34.19 -7.04
CA LYS A 506 -10.98 -33.36 -8.04
C LYS A 506 -9.94 -32.51 -7.35
N MET A 507 -8.66 -32.89 -7.51
CA MET A 507 -7.56 -31.96 -7.31
C MET A 507 -7.56 -31.02 -8.53
N GLY A 508 -7.83 -29.77 -8.32
CA GLY A 508 -7.63 -28.69 -9.25
C GLY A 508 -6.33 -27.97 -8.94
#